data_d19ad78a49dc21df1f9892be85018e61
#
_entry.id   d19ad78a49dc21df1f9892be85018e61
#
_cell.length_a   1.000
_cell.length_b   1.000
_cell.length_c   1.000
_cell.angle_alpha   90.00
_cell.angle_beta   90.00
_cell.angle_gamma   90.00
#
_symmetry.space_group_name_H-M   'P 1'
#
loop_
_entity.id
_entity.type
_entity.pdbx_description
1 polymer ?
#
loop_
_entity_poly.entity_id
_entity_poly.type
_entity_poly.pdbx_seq_one_letter_code
_entity_poly.pdbx_strand_id
1 'polypeptide(L)'
;MYAWNKNPCVLPTNKTMIEIKMGINESIQILKRISTSLLQIRENANLTYKESHEDFVHKADALCLSFMQKIESCENLYYSVLHSDSLMGKIVDINSLYTIYRSILETLIYFHYGFVLSSNNDEETLSILLWKIAGLQNIINTKDNIPQRLVYKINESIDDYKETKNRILSIIEKYNFNQDKQSMDVIQKFRKDSCKITNSPYFIKLTHDGNSFLHKLTITDATNKYFEEKSKYLPNLYTLLSVSAHPSYIGLQRYEEILRSAMSNDLSKINAHLNLIFKGIGIIGSCFYDEYKEFLGRFEDFFSNSDL
;
A
#
# COMPACT_ATOMS: atom_id res chain seq x y z
N MET A 1 23.00 12.66 -19.26
CA MET A 1 23.36 11.67 -20.28
C MET A 1 23.85 10.42 -19.54
N TYR A 2 22.96 9.47 -19.20
CA TYR A 2 23.32 8.24 -18.49
C TYR A 2 23.50 7.13 -19.51
N ALA A 3 24.72 6.61 -19.60
CA ALA A 3 25.07 5.51 -20.46
C ALA A 3 24.45 4.21 -19.93
N TRP A 4 23.50 3.65 -20.66
CA TRP A 4 22.99 2.29 -20.43
C TRP A 4 24.01 1.31 -20.96
N ASN A 5 24.57 0.51 -20.06
CA ASN A 5 25.47 -0.59 -20.41
C ASN A 5 24.70 -1.60 -21.29
N LYS A 6 25.08 -1.67 -22.56
CA LYS A 6 24.57 -2.66 -23.52
C LYS A 6 25.23 -4.01 -23.26
N ASN A 7 24.72 -4.77 -22.30
CA ASN A 7 24.99 -6.21 -22.29
C ASN A 7 23.92 -6.90 -23.15
N PRO A 8 24.30 -7.67 -24.16
CA PRO A 8 23.36 -8.43 -24.97
C PRO A 8 22.68 -9.47 -24.07
N CYS A 9 21.34 -9.40 -23.95
CA CYS A 9 20.55 -10.44 -23.34
C CYS A 9 20.80 -11.76 -24.06
N VAL A 10 21.47 -12.69 -23.41
CA VAL A 10 21.55 -14.07 -23.84
C VAL A 10 20.13 -14.64 -23.79
N LEU A 11 19.61 -15.06 -24.95
CA LEU A 11 18.29 -15.69 -25.05
C LEU A 11 18.25 -16.95 -24.16
N PRO A 12 17.25 -17.11 -23.31
CA PRO A 12 17.13 -18.26 -22.44
C PRO A 12 16.89 -19.54 -23.26
N THR A 13 17.68 -20.56 -22.98
CA THR A 13 17.47 -21.91 -23.50
C THR A 13 16.19 -22.53 -22.91
N ASN A 14 15.65 -23.62 -23.51
CA ASN A 14 14.47 -24.32 -22.97
C ASN A 14 14.55 -24.63 -21.47
N LYS A 15 15.76 -24.88 -20.95
CA LYS A 15 16.03 -25.12 -19.53
C LYS A 15 15.74 -23.88 -18.68
N THR A 16 16.11 -22.71 -19.19
CA THR A 16 15.87 -21.42 -18.52
C THR A 16 14.36 -21.09 -18.46
N MET A 17 13.59 -21.47 -19.46
CA MET A 17 12.12 -21.30 -19.44
C MET A 17 11.44 -22.18 -18.39
N ILE A 18 11.91 -23.40 -18.16
CA ILE A 18 11.42 -24.29 -17.11
C ILE A 18 11.75 -23.70 -15.73
N GLU A 19 12.96 -23.20 -15.53
CA GLU A 19 13.38 -22.53 -14.29
C GLU A 19 12.58 -21.26 -14.01
N ILE A 20 12.23 -20.48 -15.04
CA ILE A 20 11.38 -19.28 -14.88
C ILE A 20 9.95 -19.68 -14.47
N LYS A 21 9.36 -20.71 -15.07
CA LYS A 21 8.03 -21.22 -14.71
C LYS A 21 8.00 -21.78 -13.29
N MET A 22 9.00 -22.55 -12.88
CA MET A 22 9.14 -23.03 -11.51
C MET A 22 9.21 -21.86 -10.53
N GLY A 23 9.99 -20.80 -10.84
CA GLY A 23 10.07 -19.62 -10.00
C GLY A 23 8.73 -18.91 -9.78
N ILE A 24 7.88 -18.80 -10.79
CA ILE A 24 6.55 -18.20 -10.68
C ILE A 24 5.62 -19.06 -9.83
N ASN A 25 5.55 -20.35 -10.07
CA ASN A 25 4.71 -21.26 -9.31
C ASN A 25 5.13 -21.30 -7.83
N GLU A 26 6.42 -21.30 -7.54
CA GLU A 26 6.95 -21.20 -6.18
C GLU A 26 6.52 -19.89 -5.51
N SER A 27 6.65 -18.77 -6.21
CA SER A 27 6.20 -17.47 -5.70
C SER A 27 4.70 -17.43 -5.40
N ILE A 28 3.87 -18.04 -6.25
CA ILE A 28 2.43 -18.17 -6.03
C ILE A 28 2.14 -19.05 -4.80
N GLN A 29 2.87 -20.16 -4.62
CA GLN A 29 2.72 -20.98 -3.41
C GLN A 29 3.11 -20.24 -2.14
N ILE A 30 4.14 -19.40 -2.20
CA ILE A 30 4.50 -18.50 -1.09
C ILE A 30 3.35 -17.55 -0.78
N LEU A 31 2.76 -16.91 -1.79
CA LEU A 31 1.63 -15.99 -1.62
C LEU A 31 0.42 -16.69 -0.98
N LYS A 32 0.09 -17.90 -1.42
CA LYS A 32 -0.98 -18.72 -0.80
C LYS A 32 -0.70 -19.01 0.65
N ARG A 33 0.52 -19.39 0.99
CA ARG A 33 0.93 -19.60 2.40
C ARG A 33 0.80 -18.32 3.21
N ILE A 34 1.24 -17.17 2.69
CA ILE A 34 1.11 -15.88 3.37
C ILE A 34 -0.35 -15.56 3.62
N SER A 35 -1.22 -15.65 2.61
CA SER A 35 -2.67 -15.41 2.76
C SER A 35 -3.30 -16.34 3.79
N THR A 36 -2.99 -17.64 3.74
CA THR A 36 -3.49 -18.62 4.72
C THR A 36 -2.99 -18.29 6.14
N SER A 37 -1.72 -17.93 6.28
CA SER A 37 -1.14 -17.58 7.59
C SER A 37 -1.72 -16.28 8.15
N LEU A 38 -1.98 -15.27 7.32
CA LEU A 38 -2.66 -14.04 7.72
C LEU A 38 -4.08 -14.33 8.20
N LEU A 39 -4.81 -15.18 7.48
CA LEU A 39 -6.15 -15.58 7.88
C LEU A 39 -6.14 -16.33 9.22
N GLN A 40 -5.23 -17.28 9.41
CA GLN A 40 -5.09 -18.02 10.66
C GLN A 40 -4.74 -17.13 11.85
N ILE A 41 -3.80 -16.19 11.69
CA ILE A 41 -3.45 -15.24 12.76
C ILE A 41 -4.65 -14.38 13.10
N ARG A 42 -5.38 -13.89 12.10
CA ARG A 42 -6.58 -13.09 12.26
C ARG A 42 -7.69 -13.86 12.99
N GLU A 43 -7.94 -15.11 12.62
CA GLU A 43 -8.93 -15.98 13.26
C GLU A 43 -8.55 -16.31 14.70
N ASN A 44 -7.28 -16.62 14.96
CA ASN A 44 -6.77 -16.95 16.29
C ASN A 44 -6.78 -15.74 17.24
N ALA A 45 -6.61 -14.53 16.70
CA ALA A 45 -6.64 -13.30 17.49
C ALA A 45 -8.02 -13.03 18.11
N ASN A 46 -9.05 -13.79 17.72
CA ASN A 46 -10.43 -13.72 18.24
C ASN A 46 -10.80 -12.26 18.54
N LEU A 47 -10.81 -11.44 17.47
CA LEU A 47 -10.83 -9.97 17.52
C LEU A 47 -12.09 -9.43 18.24
N THR A 48 -12.22 -9.73 19.53
CA THR A 48 -13.17 -9.09 20.44
C THR A 48 -12.58 -7.76 20.88
N TYR A 49 -13.04 -6.70 20.24
CA TYR A 49 -12.52 -5.35 20.43
C TYR A 49 -13.00 -4.75 21.74
N LYS A 50 -12.08 -4.17 22.53
CA LYS A 50 -12.46 -3.23 23.58
C LYS A 50 -12.72 -1.85 22.93
N GLU A 51 -13.77 -1.18 23.36
CA GLU A 51 -14.30 0.08 22.78
C GLU A 51 -13.25 1.19 22.52
N SER A 52 -12.16 1.24 23.30
CA SER A 52 -11.15 2.31 23.19
C SER A 52 -10.26 2.24 21.95
N HIS A 53 -10.06 1.04 21.37
CA HIS A 53 -9.19 0.83 20.19
C HIS A 53 -9.97 0.27 18.99
N GLU A 54 -11.28 0.11 19.13
CA GLU A 54 -12.12 -0.60 18.18
C GLU A 54 -11.95 -0.06 16.73
N ASP A 55 -12.06 1.26 16.52
CA ASP A 55 -11.94 1.85 15.18
C ASP A 55 -10.54 1.64 14.60
N PHE A 56 -9.49 1.75 15.40
CA PHE A 56 -8.10 1.58 14.95
C PHE A 56 -7.83 0.15 14.51
N VAL A 57 -8.23 -0.83 15.33
CA VAL A 57 -8.04 -2.27 15.03
C VAL A 57 -8.91 -2.70 13.85
N HIS A 58 -10.16 -2.24 13.76
CA HIS A 58 -11.02 -2.51 12.60
C HIS A 58 -10.46 -1.98 11.29
N LYS A 59 -9.88 -0.79 11.27
CA LYS A 59 -9.25 -0.23 10.07
C LYS A 59 -8.00 -1.01 9.66
N ALA A 60 -7.19 -1.44 10.63
CA ALA A 60 -6.04 -2.30 10.39
C ALA A 60 -6.46 -3.65 9.80
N ASP A 61 -7.49 -4.29 10.38
CA ASP A 61 -8.05 -5.54 9.87
C ASP A 61 -8.64 -5.40 8.47
N ALA A 62 -9.38 -4.32 8.21
CA ALA A 62 -9.89 -4.03 6.87
C ALA A 62 -8.77 -3.88 5.82
N LEU A 63 -7.62 -3.28 6.19
CA LEU A 63 -6.45 -3.22 5.31
C LEU A 63 -5.83 -4.60 5.09
N CYS A 64 -5.77 -5.45 6.12
CA CYS A 64 -5.30 -6.83 5.99
C CYS A 64 -6.18 -7.62 5.02
N LEU A 65 -7.50 -7.55 5.17
CA LEU A 65 -8.45 -8.19 4.23
C LEU A 65 -8.29 -7.66 2.80
N SER A 66 -8.16 -6.34 2.65
CA SER A 66 -7.92 -5.72 1.33
C SER A 66 -6.59 -6.19 0.72
N PHE A 67 -5.55 -6.36 1.53
CA PHE A 67 -4.27 -6.90 1.10
C PHE A 67 -4.40 -8.33 0.57
N MET A 68 -5.09 -9.20 1.31
CA MET A 68 -5.35 -10.59 0.92
C MET A 68 -6.16 -10.68 -0.38
N GLN A 69 -7.22 -9.88 -0.52
CA GLN A 69 -8.02 -9.82 -1.74
C GLN A 69 -7.20 -9.40 -2.97
N LYS A 70 -6.25 -8.49 -2.80
CA LYS A 70 -5.34 -8.08 -3.89
C LYS A 70 -4.38 -9.21 -4.30
N ILE A 71 -3.87 -9.98 -3.34
CA ILE A 71 -3.06 -11.16 -3.63
C ILE A 71 -3.88 -12.18 -4.44
N GLU A 72 -5.08 -12.50 -3.99
CA GLU A 72 -5.99 -13.41 -4.69
C GLU A 72 -6.32 -12.90 -6.11
N SER A 73 -6.53 -11.61 -6.27
CA SER A 73 -6.74 -11.00 -7.58
C SER A 73 -5.54 -11.18 -8.51
N CYS A 74 -4.31 -11.05 -7.99
CA CYS A 74 -3.11 -11.33 -8.77
C CYS A 74 -3.02 -12.80 -9.22
N GLU A 75 -3.37 -13.73 -8.35
CA GLU A 75 -3.40 -15.17 -8.69
C GLU A 75 -4.42 -15.44 -9.79
N ASN A 76 -5.63 -14.91 -9.66
CA ASN A 76 -6.70 -15.09 -10.64
C ASN A 76 -6.33 -14.50 -12.01
N LEU A 77 -5.71 -13.32 -12.04
CA LEU A 77 -5.21 -12.73 -13.27
C LEU A 77 -4.07 -13.54 -13.90
N TYR A 78 -3.19 -14.10 -13.09
CA TYR A 78 -2.14 -15.00 -13.60
C TYR A 78 -2.71 -16.23 -14.29
N TYR A 79 -3.68 -16.88 -13.66
CA TYR A 79 -4.36 -18.03 -14.28
C TYR A 79 -5.13 -17.65 -15.55
N SER A 80 -5.76 -16.48 -15.56
CA SER A 80 -6.40 -15.94 -16.76
C SER A 80 -5.42 -15.74 -17.91
N VAL A 81 -4.23 -15.17 -17.64
CA VAL A 81 -3.15 -15.02 -18.63
C VAL A 81 -2.67 -16.37 -19.17
N LEU A 82 -2.50 -17.37 -18.30
CA LEU A 82 -2.01 -18.71 -18.69
C LEU A 82 -3.01 -19.48 -19.54
N HIS A 83 -4.30 -19.35 -19.23
CA HIS A 83 -5.38 -20.12 -19.86
C HIS A 83 -6.10 -19.34 -20.96
N SER A 84 -5.68 -18.11 -21.24
CA SER A 84 -6.29 -17.32 -22.33
C SER A 84 -5.82 -17.87 -23.69
N ASP A 85 -6.80 -18.26 -24.51
CA ASP A 85 -6.56 -18.62 -25.89
C ASP A 85 -6.42 -17.38 -26.79
N SER A 86 -6.86 -16.23 -26.33
CA SER A 86 -6.79 -14.99 -27.07
C SER A 86 -5.48 -14.23 -26.79
N LEU A 87 -4.88 -13.68 -27.84
CA LEU A 87 -3.70 -12.82 -27.74
C LEU A 87 -3.96 -11.63 -26.81
N MET A 88 -5.13 -11.02 -26.91
CA MET A 88 -5.50 -9.85 -26.12
C MET A 88 -5.63 -10.15 -24.63
N GLY A 89 -6.17 -11.30 -24.25
CA GLY A 89 -6.26 -11.71 -22.84
C GLY A 89 -4.88 -11.86 -22.19
N LYS A 90 -3.90 -12.42 -22.92
CA LYS A 90 -2.52 -12.55 -22.43
C LYS A 90 -1.81 -11.22 -22.18
N ILE A 91 -2.18 -10.17 -22.89
CA ILE A 91 -1.52 -8.85 -22.84
C ILE A 91 -2.15 -7.95 -21.79
N VAL A 92 -3.46 -7.84 -21.79
CA VAL A 92 -4.21 -6.90 -20.94
C VAL A 92 -3.96 -7.17 -19.46
N ASP A 93 -3.89 -8.44 -19.07
CA ASP A 93 -3.82 -8.81 -17.66
C ASP A 93 -2.46 -8.52 -17.01
N ILE A 94 -1.37 -8.45 -17.77
CA ILE A 94 -0.06 -8.06 -17.23
C ILE A 94 -0.05 -6.61 -16.73
N ASN A 95 -0.69 -5.69 -17.43
CA ASN A 95 -0.82 -4.31 -16.98
C ASN A 95 -1.70 -4.19 -15.72
N SER A 96 -2.74 -4.99 -15.64
CA SER A 96 -3.58 -5.11 -14.45
C SER A 96 -2.76 -5.65 -13.26
N LEU A 97 -1.89 -6.64 -13.47
CA LEU A 97 -0.99 -7.14 -12.44
C LEU A 97 -0.04 -6.05 -11.90
N TYR A 98 0.55 -5.22 -12.74
CA TYR A 98 1.37 -4.09 -12.28
C TYR A 98 0.57 -3.10 -11.44
N THR A 99 -0.68 -2.83 -11.82
CA THR A 99 -1.57 -1.92 -11.06
C THR A 99 -1.91 -2.50 -9.69
N ILE A 100 -2.22 -3.79 -9.61
CA ILE A 100 -2.51 -4.45 -8.34
C ILE A 100 -1.23 -4.56 -7.50
N TYR A 101 -0.10 -4.88 -8.09
CA TYR A 101 1.19 -4.93 -7.39
C TYR A 101 1.51 -3.58 -6.73
N ARG A 102 1.35 -2.48 -7.46
CA ARG A 102 1.48 -1.13 -6.89
C ARG A 102 0.52 -0.93 -5.71
N SER A 103 -0.73 -1.33 -5.85
CA SER A 103 -1.74 -1.21 -4.79
C SER A 103 -1.43 -2.07 -3.56
N ILE A 104 -0.83 -3.25 -3.74
CA ILE A 104 -0.33 -4.10 -2.66
C ILE A 104 0.80 -3.38 -1.89
N LEU A 105 1.76 -2.80 -2.63
CA LEU A 105 2.84 -2.01 -2.04
C LEU A 105 2.30 -0.81 -1.24
N GLU A 106 1.38 -0.04 -1.83
CA GLU A 106 0.74 1.08 -1.14
C GLU A 106 0.07 0.63 0.15
N THR A 107 -0.62 -0.52 0.14
CA THR A 107 -1.28 -1.06 1.34
C THR A 107 -0.28 -1.39 2.45
N LEU A 108 0.87 -2.00 2.13
CA LEU A 108 1.94 -2.24 3.10
C LEU A 108 2.44 -0.92 3.72
N ILE A 109 2.72 0.07 2.89
CA ILE A 109 3.26 1.36 3.35
C ILE A 109 2.25 2.10 4.24
N TYR A 110 0.98 2.12 3.87
CA TYR A 110 -0.07 2.70 4.72
C TYR A 110 -0.25 1.92 6.01
N PHE A 111 -0.14 0.59 5.98
CA PHE A 111 -0.23 -0.24 7.17
C PHE A 111 0.91 0.06 8.15
N HIS A 112 2.15 0.08 7.66
CA HIS A 112 3.32 0.38 8.47
C HIS A 112 3.23 1.76 9.15
N TYR A 113 3.07 2.82 8.36
CA TYR A 113 3.07 4.20 8.88
C TYR A 113 1.81 4.56 9.65
N GLY A 114 0.68 3.96 9.33
CA GLY A 114 -0.60 4.27 9.97
C GLY A 114 -0.88 3.45 11.23
N PHE A 115 -0.36 2.23 11.31
CA PHE A 115 -0.76 1.30 12.36
C PHE A 115 0.43 0.73 13.16
N VAL A 116 1.53 0.37 12.51
CA VAL A 116 2.65 -0.28 13.21
C VAL A 116 3.51 0.71 13.96
N LEU A 117 3.80 1.87 13.38
CA LEU A 117 4.63 2.90 14.02
C LEU A 117 3.96 3.66 15.15
N SER A 118 2.64 3.64 15.23
CA SER A 118 1.91 4.32 16.32
C SER A 118 2.20 3.63 17.66
N SER A 119 2.65 4.39 18.66
CA SER A 119 3.12 3.87 19.94
C SER A 119 2.23 4.23 21.14
N ASN A 120 1.23 5.07 20.93
CA ASN A 120 0.28 5.49 21.95
C ASN A 120 -1.07 5.90 21.32
N ASN A 121 -2.10 6.04 22.16
CA ASN A 121 -3.47 6.34 21.73
C ASN A 121 -3.61 7.65 20.94
N ASP A 122 -2.82 8.67 21.23
CA ASP A 122 -2.88 9.95 20.50
C ASP A 122 -2.27 9.77 19.09
N GLU A 123 -1.18 9.00 18.93
CA GLU A 123 -0.61 8.66 17.61
C GLU A 123 -1.55 7.80 16.78
N GLU A 124 -2.17 6.78 17.40
CA GLU A 124 -3.18 5.93 16.76
C GLU A 124 -4.36 6.74 16.24
N THR A 125 -4.91 7.59 17.12
CA THR A 125 -6.04 8.45 16.77
C THR A 125 -5.65 9.44 15.67
N LEU A 126 -4.47 10.06 15.77
CA LEU A 126 -3.99 11.03 14.79
C LEU A 126 -3.79 10.38 13.41
N SER A 127 -3.23 9.18 13.35
CA SER A 127 -3.06 8.43 12.10
C SER A 127 -4.38 8.20 11.38
N ILE A 128 -5.39 7.72 12.10
CA ILE A 128 -6.74 7.50 11.54
C ILE A 128 -7.39 8.81 11.10
N LEU A 129 -7.30 9.87 11.93
CA LEU A 129 -7.90 11.17 11.59
C LEU A 129 -7.24 11.80 10.37
N LEU A 130 -5.91 11.69 10.21
CA LEU A 130 -5.19 12.18 9.04
C LEU A 130 -5.61 11.43 7.77
N TRP A 131 -5.82 10.13 7.88
CA TRP A 131 -6.31 9.32 6.76
C TRP A 131 -7.78 9.66 6.42
N LYS A 132 -8.64 9.77 7.46
CA LYS A 132 -10.05 10.17 7.31
C LYS A 132 -10.17 11.53 6.63
N ILE A 133 -9.43 12.54 7.08
CA ILE A 133 -9.53 13.90 6.53
C ILE A 133 -9.08 13.96 5.07
N ALA A 134 -8.08 13.16 4.67
CA ALA A 134 -7.66 13.06 3.28
C ALA A 134 -8.76 12.46 2.38
N GLY A 135 -9.44 11.43 2.86
CA GLY A 135 -10.59 10.83 2.17
C GLY A 135 -11.76 11.80 2.01
N LEU A 136 -12.12 12.50 3.10
CA LEU A 136 -13.18 13.53 3.09
C LEU A 136 -12.86 14.68 2.13
N GLN A 137 -11.60 15.14 2.11
CA GLN A 137 -11.15 16.17 1.16
C GLN A 137 -11.35 15.75 -0.29
N ASN A 138 -11.05 14.48 -0.62
CA ASN A 138 -11.27 13.96 -1.96
C ASN A 138 -12.77 13.98 -2.32
N ILE A 139 -13.65 13.58 -1.41
CA ILE A 139 -15.12 13.63 -1.62
C ILE A 139 -15.56 15.08 -1.84
N ILE A 140 -15.13 16.02 -0.99
CA ILE A 140 -15.51 17.45 -1.08
C ILE A 140 -15.02 18.05 -2.41
N ASN A 141 -13.84 17.66 -2.91
CA ASN A 141 -13.32 18.16 -4.17
C ASN A 141 -14.12 17.68 -5.39
N THR A 142 -14.97 16.67 -5.25
CA THR A 142 -15.84 16.19 -6.33
C THR A 142 -17.21 16.88 -6.39
N LYS A 143 -17.49 17.81 -5.47
CA LYS A 143 -18.80 18.45 -5.29
C LYS A 143 -19.44 19.03 -6.56
N ASP A 144 -18.62 19.60 -7.45
CA ASP A 144 -19.10 20.25 -8.67
C ASP A 144 -19.48 19.25 -9.79
N ASN A 145 -19.16 17.95 -9.61
CA ASN A 145 -19.33 16.90 -10.61
C ASN A 145 -20.31 15.80 -10.17
N ILE A 146 -21.06 16.00 -9.07
CA ILE A 146 -21.96 14.97 -8.56
C ILE A 146 -23.43 15.25 -8.87
N PRO A 147 -24.23 14.18 -9.09
CA PRO A 147 -25.66 14.31 -9.21
C PRO A 147 -26.29 14.98 -7.98
N GLN A 148 -27.27 15.86 -8.20
CA GLN A 148 -27.94 16.63 -7.14
C GLN A 148 -28.45 15.73 -5.97
N ARG A 149 -28.87 14.49 -6.29
CA ARG A 149 -29.32 13.48 -5.30
C ARG A 149 -28.23 13.06 -4.29
N LEU A 150 -26.95 13.37 -4.55
CA LEU A 150 -25.84 13.03 -3.66
C LEU A 150 -25.24 14.25 -2.93
N VAL A 151 -25.79 15.44 -3.14
CA VAL A 151 -25.31 16.70 -2.52
C VAL A 151 -25.38 16.62 -1.00
N TYR A 152 -26.37 15.94 -0.42
CA TYR A 152 -26.46 15.74 1.02
C TYR A 152 -25.23 15.04 1.60
N LYS A 153 -24.68 14.03 0.89
CA LYS A 153 -23.46 13.33 1.32
C LYS A 153 -22.24 14.24 1.39
N ILE A 154 -22.20 15.26 0.52
CA ILE A 154 -21.12 16.26 0.58
C ILE A 154 -21.27 17.16 1.80
N ASN A 155 -22.47 17.58 2.12
CA ASN A 155 -22.71 18.40 3.29
C ASN A 155 -22.32 17.65 4.58
N GLU A 156 -22.71 16.37 4.70
CA GLU A 156 -22.25 15.49 5.77
C GLU A 156 -20.71 15.40 5.80
N SER A 157 -20.06 15.22 4.64
CA SER A 157 -18.61 15.16 4.53
C SER A 157 -17.92 16.46 4.90
N ILE A 158 -18.55 17.63 4.66
CA ILE A 158 -18.02 18.94 5.07
C ILE A 158 -18.05 19.08 6.60
N ASP A 159 -19.12 18.66 7.22
CA ASP A 159 -19.23 18.73 8.68
C ASP A 159 -18.29 17.74 9.36
N ASP A 160 -18.21 16.52 8.86
CA ASP A 160 -17.22 15.51 9.26
C ASP A 160 -15.78 16.02 9.09
N TYR A 161 -15.49 16.74 8.01
CA TYR A 161 -14.18 17.34 7.76
C TYR A 161 -13.83 18.37 8.84
N LYS A 162 -14.76 19.26 9.17
CA LYS A 162 -14.55 20.28 10.21
C LYS A 162 -14.32 19.64 11.58
N GLU A 163 -15.13 18.65 11.95
CA GLU A 163 -14.97 17.91 13.20
C GLU A 163 -13.62 17.20 13.26
N THR A 164 -13.28 16.46 12.21
CA THR A 164 -12.01 15.73 12.10
C THR A 164 -10.83 16.68 12.21
N LYS A 165 -10.88 17.83 11.53
CA LYS A 165 -9.85 18.87 11.61
C LYS A 165 -9.68 19.39 13.04
N ASN A 166 -10.77 19.70 13.74
CA ASN A 166 -10.73 20.18 15.11
C ASN A 166 -10.12 19.13 16.05
N ARG A 167 -10.46 17.85 15.88
CA ARG A 167 -9.86 16.75 16.66
C ARG A 167 -8.36 16.61 16.39
N ILE A 168 -7.91 16.70 15.14
CA ILE A 168 -6.48 16.70 14.79
C ILE A 168 -5.76 17.85 15.53
N LEU A 169 -6.29 19.07 15.45
CA LEU A 169 -5.69 20.24 16.09
C LEU A 169 -5.66 20.10 17.61
N SER A 170 -6.71 19.55 18.24
CA SER A 170 -6.73 19.34 19.69
C SER A 170 -5.67 18.34 20.18
N ILE A 171 -5.36 17.32 19.38
CA ILE A 171 -4.27 16.37 19.69
C ILE A 171 -2.92 17.09 19.52
N ILE A 172 -2.70 17.77 18.39
CA ILE A 172 -1.44 18.45 18.09
C ILE A 172 -1.10 19.52 19.13
N GLU A 173 -2.09 20.23 19.67
CA GLU A 173 -1.91 21.28 20.67
C GLU A 173 -1.40 20.78 22.03
N LYS A 174 -1.53 19.50 22.32
CA LYS A 174 -0.97 18.88 23.54
C LYS A 174 0.56 18.73 23.49
N TYR A 175 1.18 18.82 22.30
CA TYR A 175 2.58 18.46 22.06
C TYR A 175 3.41 19.64 21.55
N ASN A 176 4.71 19.58 21.81
CA ASN A 176 5.63 20.65 21.41
C ASN A 176 6.35 20.29 20.11
N PHE A 177 6.01 21.00 19.03
CA PHE A 177 6.63 20.87 17.71
C PHE A 177 7.57 22.03 17.37
N ASN A 178 7.83 22.97 18.28
CA ASN A 178 8.49 24.25 18.00
C ASN A 178 9.93 24.11 17.50
N GLN A 179 10.57 22.95 17.72
CA GLN A 179 11.94 22.69 17.28
C GLN A 179 12.02 22.04 15.90
N ASP A 180 10.90 21.59 15.37
CA ASP A 180 10.84 20.90 14.06
C ASP A 180 10.10 21.74 13.02
N LYS A 181 10.86 22.36 12.13
CA LYS A 181 10.33 23.23 11.07
C LYS A 181 9.35 22.50 10.14
N GLN A 182 9.61 21.24 9.80
CA GLN A 182 8.76 20.48 8.89
C GLN A 182 7.40 20.19 9.53
N SER A 183 7.37 19.82 10.80
CA SER A 183 6.15 19.63 11.57
C SER A 183 5.36 20.95 11.68
N MET A 184 6.03 22.06 11.98
CA MET A 184 5.39 23.36 12.05
C MET A 184 4.75 23.78 10.71
N ASP A 185 5.41 23.52 9.59
CA ASP A 185 4.85 23.77 8.26
C ASP A 185 3.59 22.92 8.00
N VAL A 186 3.58 21.65 8.40
CA VAL A 186 2.40 20.77 8.30
C VAL A 186 1.26 21.31 9.17
N ILE A 187 1.53 21.64 10.43
CA ILE A 187 0.56 22.15 11.37
C ILE A 187 -0.06 23.49 10.90
N GLN A 188 0.77 24.41 10.38
CA GLN A 188 0.29 25.66 9.82
C GLN A 188 -0.65 25.44 8.63
N LYS A 189 -0.33 24.44 7.79
CA LYS A 189 -1.20 24.04 6.67
C LYS A 189 -2.52 23.49 7.17
N PHE A 190 -2.55 22.69 8.24
CA PHE A 190 -3.79 22.24 8.86
C PHE A 190 -4.63 23.38 9.44
N ARG A 191 -4.02 24.39 10.02
CA ARG A 191 -4.72 25.56 10.54
C ARG A 191 -5.34 26.41 9.43
N LYS A 192 -4.71 26.50 8.27
CA LYS A 192 -5.23 27.22 7.10
C LYS A 192 -6.23 26.34 6.35
N ASP A 193 -7.41 26.91 6.00
CA ASP A 193 -8.45 26.17 5.25
C ASP A 193 -8.08 25.85 3.78
N SER A 194 -6.95 26.36 3.31
CA SER A 194 -6.45 26.16 1.94
C SER A 194 -5.57 24.93 1.75
N CYS A 195 -5.46 24.05 2.74
CA CYS A 195 -4.56 22.90 2.66
C CYS A 195 -5.17 21.76 1.87
N LYS A 196 -4.55 21.41 0.75
CA LYS A 196 -4.79 20.11 0.08
C LYS A 196 -4.11 19.03 0.91
N ILE A 197 -4.91 18.32 1.70
CA ILE A 197 -4.48 17.12 2.39
C ILE A 197 -4.55 15.99 1.38
N THR A 198 -3.48 15.24 1.25
CA THR A 198 -3.41 14.11 0.30
C THR A 198 -3.36 12.80 1.07
N ASN A 199 -3.71 11.69 0.43
CA ASN A 199 -3.61 10.34 0.97
C ASN A 199 -2.14 9.87 1.14
N SER A 200 -1.20 10.79 1.34
CA SER A 200 0.19 10.45 1.60
C SER A 200 0.36 10.01 3.05
N PRO A 201 1.17 9.00 3.35
CA PRO A 201 1.43 8.58 4.71
C PRO A 201 2.15 9.67 5.50
N TYR A 202 1.95 9.65 6.82
CA TYR A 202 2.62 10.54 7.75
C TYR A 202 3.53 9.74 8.67
N PHE A 203 4.71 10.25 8.91
CA PHE A 203 5.54 9.83 10.04
C PHE A 203 5.15 10.66 11.25
N ILE A 204 4.62 9.98 12.28
CA ILE A 204 4.12 10.62 13.49
C ILE A 204 4.90 10.08 14.68
N LYS A 205 5.40 10.99 15.50
CA LYS A 205 5.95 10.65 16.81
C LYS A 205 5.60 11.76 17.79
N LEU A 206 4.86 11.43 18.83
CA LEU A 206 4.42 12.33 19.87
C LEU A 206 5.15 11.99 21.17
N THR A 207 5.87 12.97 21.73
CA THR A 207 6.59 12.84 23.00
C THR A 207 6.28 14.04 23.90
N HIS A 208 5.97 13.79 25.18
CA HIS A 208 5.67 14.88 26.12
C HIS A 208 6.92 15.69 26.51
N ASP A 209 8.06 15.02 26.61
CA ASP A 209 9.32 15.60 27.15
C ASP A 209 10.40 15.82 26.09
N GLY A 210 10.07 15.67 24.81
CA GLY A 210 11.01 15.71 23.71
C GLY A 210 10.48 16.36 22.44
N ASN A 211 11.20 16.16 21.37
CA ASN A 211 10.79 16.65 20.06
C ASN A 211 9.69 15.78 19.46
N SER A 212 8.51 16.34 19.30
CA SER A 212 7.41 15.72 18.56
C SER A 212 7.58 15.96 17.07
N PHE A 213 7.26 14.96 16.25
CA PHE A 213 7.42 15.01 14.80
C PHE A 213 6.10 14.66 14.09
N LEU A 214 5.77 15.44 13.07
CA LEU A 214 4.63 15.22 12.18
C LEU A 214 5.07 15.51 10.74
N HIS A 215 5.66 14.53 10.09
CA HIS A 215 6.18 14.67 8.75
C HIS A 215 5.27 14.00 7.73
N LYS A 216 4.89 14.74 6.71
CA LYS A 216 4.23 14.18 5.55
C LYS A 216 5.28 13.57 4.63
N LEU A 217 5.14 12.28 4.34
CA LEU A 217 5.97 11.58 3.38
C LEU A 217 5.24 11.48 2.03
N THR A 218 5.96 11.62 0.92
CA THR A 218 5.43 11.11 -0.34
C THR A 218 5.41 9.58 -0.29
N ILE A 219 4.54 8.94 -1.05
CA ILE A 219 4.50 7.46 -1.08
C ILE A 219 5.83 6.88 -1.56
N THR A 220 6.56 7.59 -2.44
CA THR A 220 7.90 7.21 -2.91
C THR A 220 8.91 7.25 -1.78
N ASP A 221 8.96 8.36 -1.02
CA ASP A 221 9.90 8.51 0.09
C ASP A 221 9.60 7.52 1.21
N ALA A 222 8.31 7.33 1.53
CA ALA A 222 7.87 6.35 2.51
C ALA A 222 8.28 4.92 2.11
N THR A 223 8.12 4.56 0.84
CA THR A 223 8.53 3.25 0.31
C THR A 223 10.03 3.06 0.40
N ASN A 224 10.82 4.04 -0.03
CA ASN A 224 12.28 3.95 0.01
C ASN A 224 12.78 3.83 1.46
N LYS A 225 12.27 4.66 2.37
CA LYS A 225 12.61 4.63 3.79
C LYS A 225 12.26 3.29 4.43
N TYR A 226 11.07 2.75 4.17
CA TYR A 226 10.64 1.46 4.68
C TYR A 226 11.60 0.33 4.28
N PHE A 227 11.95 0.21 2.99
CA PHE A 227 12.83 -0.85 2.52
C PHE A 227 14.30 -0.64 2.93
N GLU A 228 14.75 0.59 3.11
CA GLU A 228 16.06 0.90 3.67
C GLU A 228 16.16 0.42 5.12
N GLU A 229 15.16 0.72 5.96
CA GLU A 229 15.09 0.30 7.37
C GLU A 229 15.01 -1.22 7.53
N LYS A 230 14.31 -1.90 6.63
CA LYS A 230 14.22 -3.39 6.62
C LYS A 230 15.43 -4.06 5.94
N SER A 231 16.48 -3.30 5.58
CA SER A 231 17.67 -3.81 4.86
C SER A 231 17.33 -4.57 3.57
N LYS A 232 16.19 -4.25 2.96
CA LYS A 232 15.73 -4.81 1.69
C LYS A 232 15.92 -3.75 0.61
N TYR A 233 16.95 -3.89 -0.20
CA TYR A 233 17.26 -2.92 -1.25
C TYR A 233 16.29 -3.08 -2.44
N LEU A 234 15.23 -2.28 -2.43
CA LEU A 234 14.28 -2.15 -3.55
C LEU A 234 14.12 -0.65 -3.91
N PRO A 235 15.20 0.03 -4.31
CA PRO A 235 15.15 1.47 -4.58
C PRO A 235 14.22 1.77 -5.73
N ASN A 236 13.44 2.83 -5.56
CA ASN A 236 12.52 3.32 -6.58
C ASN A 236 11.45 2.33 -7.05
N LEU A 237 11.16 1.28 -6.25
CA LEU A 237 10.15 0.28 -6.59
C LEU A 237 8.79 0.95 -6.91
N TYR A 238 8.36 1.90 -6.10
CA TYR A 238 7.12 2.62 -6.34
C TYR A 238 7.11 3.38 -7.67
N THR A 239 8.21 4.06 -8.01
CA THR A 239 8.36 4.76 -9.28
C THR A 239 8.30 3.78 -10.46
N LEU A 240 8.99 2.64 -10.36
CA LEU A 240 8.96 1.59 -11.38
C LEU A 240 7.53 1.07 -11.62
N LEU A 241 6.81 0.78 -10.54
CA LEU A 241 5.42 0.28 -10.61
C LEU A 241 4.48 1.35 -11.15
N SER A 242 4.68 2.61 -10.73
CA SER A 242 3.89 3.76 -11.20
C SER A 242 4.00 3.95 -12.72
N VAL A 243 5.22 3.91 -13.25
CA VAL A 243 5.48 4.02 -14.69
C VAL A 243 4.84 2.85 -15.47
N SER A 244 4.82 1.65 -14.89
CA SER A 244 4.24 0.46 -15.52
C SER A 244 2.71 0.41 -15.45
N ALA A 245 2.11 0.99 -14.41
CA ALA A 245 0.67 1.02 -14.20
C ALA A 245 -0.04 2.16 -14.97
N HIS A 246 0.69 3.19 -15.37
CA HIS A 246 0.13 4.33 -16.11
C HIS A 246 0.44 4.27 -17.60
N PRO A 247 -0.42 4.86 -18.48
CA PRO A 247 -0.15 4.97 -19.90
C PRO A 247 0.96 6.03 -20.16
N SER A 248 2.15 5.76 -19.64
CA SER A 248 3.36 6.55 -19.89
C SER A 248 4.05 6.06 -21.17
N TYR A 249 4.96 6.85 -21.73
CA TYR A 249 5.75 6.44 -22.89
C TYR A 249 6.52 5.12 -22.63
N ILE A 250 7.12 4.96 -21.44
CA ILE A 250 7.84 3.74 -21.07
C ILE A 250 6.85 2.58 -20.82
N GLY A 251 5.68 2.86 -20.22
CA GLY A 251 4.61 1.85 -20.08
C GLY A 251 4.12 1.36 -21.44
N LEU A 252 3.97 2.27 -22.41
CA LEU A 252 3.59 1.93 -23.77
C LEU A 252 4.66 1.09 -24.48
N GLN A 253 5.94 1.46 -24.36
CA GLN A 253 7.04 0.66 -24.94
C GLN A 253 7.05 -0.77 -24.39
N ARG A 254 6.85 -0.95 -23.07
CA ARG A 254 6.74 -2.29 -22.45
C ARG A 254 5.54 -3.06 -22.98
N TYR A 255 4.41 -2.39 -23.12
CA TYR A 255 3.23 -2.99 -23.71
C TYR A 255 3.49 -3.48 -25.14
N GLU A 256 4.15 -2.65 -25.97
CA GLU A 256 4.54 -3.05 -27.33
C GLU A 256 5.51 -4.25 -27.35
N GLU A 257 6.45 -4.32 -26.42
CA GLU A 257 7.37 -5.45 -26.30
C GLU A 257 6.62 -6.75 -25.92
N ILE A 258 5.67 -6.66 -24.99
CA ILE A 258 4.81 -7.77 -24.59
C ILE A 258 3.94 -8.21 -25.78
N LEU A 259 3.36 -7.27 -26.51
CA LEU A 259 2.55 -7.52 -27.70
C LEU A 259 3.35 -8.25 -28.78
N ARG A 260 4.55 -7.77 -29.12
CA ARG A 260 5.44 -8.40 -30.10
C ARG A 260 5.84 -9.82 -29.67
N SER A 261 6.15 -10.00 -28.37
CA SER A 261 6.48 -11.30 -27.78
C SER A 261 5.31 -12.28 -27.92
N ALA A 262 4.10 -11.83 -27.61
CA ALA A 262 2.89 -12.65 -27.77
C ALA A 262 2.60 -13.00 -29.24
N MET A 263 2.75 -12.04 -30.16
CA MET A 263 2.55 -12.26 -31.61
C MET A 263 3.57 -13.22 -32.20
N SER A 264 4.81 -13.21 -31.73
CA SER A 264 5.86 -14.14 -32.17
C SER A 264 5.80 -15.49 -31.44
N ASN A 265 4.82 -15.70 -30.57
CA ASN A 265 4.69 -16.87 -29.69
C ASN A 265 5.93 -17.09 -28.80
N ASP A 266 6.72 -16.03 -28.57
CA ASP A 266 7.86 -16.03 -27.65
C ASP A 266 7.38 -15.54 -26.26
N LEU A 267 7.06 -16.47 -25.38
CA LEU A 267 6.57 -16.17 -24.03
C LEU A 267 7.68 -15.76 -23.05
N SER A 268 8.94 -15.68 -23.48
CA SER A 268 10.08 -15.43 -22.59
C SER A 268 9.97 -14.08 -21.86
N LYS A 269 9.61 -13.01 -22.57
CA LYS A 269 9.43 -11.66 -22.00
C LYS A 269 8.22 -11.60 -21.07
N ILE A 270 7.11 -12.22 -21.48
CA ILE A 270 5.89 -12.31 -20.64
C ILE A 270 6.23 -13.00 -19.32
N ASN A 271 6.91 -14.14 -19.38
CA ASN A 271 7.32 -14.90 -18.21
C ASN A 271 8.32 -14.11 -17.34
N ALA A 272 9.23 -13.33 -17.93
CA ALA A 272 10.14 -12.46 -17.20
C ALA A 272 9.39 -11.38 -16.39
N HIS A 273 8.38 -10.73 -16.97
CA HIS A 273 7.53 -9.76 -16.28
C HIS A 273 6.72 -10.43 -15.15
N LEU A 274 6.09 -11.57 -15.42
CA LEU A 274 5.33 -12.31 -14.42
C LEU A 274 6.23 -12.71 -13.24
N ASN A 275 7.42 -13.22 -13.51
CA ASN A 275 8.38 -13.62 -12.48
C ASN A 275 8.80 -12.41 -11.59
N LEU A 276 9.08 -11.26 -12.22
CA LEU A 276 9.41 -10.04 -11.50
C LEU A 276 8.26 -9.60 -10.59
N ILE A 277 7.03 -9.60 -11.10
CA ILE A 277 5.83 -9.21 -10.37
C ILE A 277 5.60 -10.15 -9.17
N PHE A 278 5.54 -11.46 -9.40
CA PHE A 278 5.20 -12.42 -8.34
C PHE A 278 6.29 -12.54 -7.27
N LYS A 279 7.57 -12.47 -7.63
CA LYS A 279 8.66 -12.40 -6.65
C LYS A 279 8.58 -11.13 -5.81
N GLY A 280 8.31 -10.00 -6.44
CA GLY A 280 8.17 -8.73 -5.74
C GLY A 280 6.96 -8.72 -4.80
N ILE A 281 5.80 -9.22 -5.24
CA ILE A 281 4.62 -9.37 -4.38
C ILE A 281 4.91 -10.32 -3.22
N GLY A 282 5.67 -11.41 -3.44
CA GLY A 282 6.09 -12.34 -2.39
C GLY A 282 6.93 -11.67 -1.30
N ILE A 283 7.87 -10.79 -1.69
CA ILE A 283 8.67 -10.00 -0.74
C ILE A 283 7.78 -9.06 0.07
N ILE A 284 6.88 -8.33 -0.59
CA ILE A 284 5.95 -7.41 0.07
C ILE A 284 4.99 -8.18 0.97
N GLY A 285 4.52 -9.34 0.53
CA GLY A 285 3.64 -10.21 1.32
C GLY A 285 4.30 -10.69 2.61
N SER A 286 5.57 -11.09 2.55
CA SER A 286 6.33 -11.45 3.75
C SER A 286 6.50 -10.25 4.70
N CYS A 287 6.79 -9.07 4.15
CA CYS A 287 6.87 -7.85 4.96
C CYS A 287 5.52 -7.54 5.64
N PHE A 288 4.43 -7.61 4.89
CA PHE A 288 3.09 -7.35 5.45
C PHE A 288 2.72 -8.36 6.54
N TYR A 289 3.07 -9.62 6.37
CA TYR A 289 2.86 -10.65 7.39
C TYR A 289 3.59 -10.31 8.69
N ASP A 290 4.87 -9.92 8.60
CA ASP A 290 5.67 -9.53 9.76
C ASP A 290 5.07 -8.29 10.46
N GLU A 291 4.68 -7.28 9.70
CA GLU A 291 4.06 -6.04 10.20
C GLU A 291 2.69 -6.32 10.87
N TYR A 292 1.86 -7.16 10.28
CA TYR A 292 0.56 -7.52 10.84
C TYR A 292 0.71 -8.35 12.12
N LYS A 293 1.68 -9.24 12.17
CA LYS A 293 2.01 -10.00 13.37
C LYS A 293 2.52 -9.09 14.50
N GLU A 294 3.40 -8.13 14.19
CA GLU A 294 3.87 -7.13 15.14
C GLU A 294 2.71 -6.26 15.65
N PHE A 295 1.84 -5.83 14.76
CA PHE A 295 0.63 -5.08 15.12
C PHE A 295 -0.26 -5.86 16.10
N LEU A 296 -0.60 -7.10 15.79
CA LEU A 296 -1.43 -7.94 16.67
C LEU A 296 -0.76 -8.21 18.01
N GLY A 297 0.56 -8.45 18.03
CA GLY A 297 1.31 -8.68 19.28
C GLY A 297 1.20 -7.54 20.28
N ARG A 298 0.96 -6.30 19.83
CA ARG A 298 0.70 -5.14 20.71
C ARG A 298 -0.64 -5.23 21.44
N PHE A 299 -1.55 -6.05 20.97
CA PHE A 299 -2.90 -6.24 21.51
C PHE A 299 -3.10 -7.63 22.12
N GLU A 300 -2.06 -8.49 22.17
CA GLU A 300 -2.14 -9.85 22.75
C GLU A 300 -2.53 -9.84 24.24
N ASP A 301 -2.06 -8.86 25.02
CA ASP A 301 -2.49 -8.67 26.39
C ASP A 301 -3.98 -8.31 26.52
N PHE A 302 -4.57 -7.77 25.47
CA PHE A 302 -6.01 -7.55 25.36
C PHE A 302 -6.80 -8.84 25.17
N PHE A 303 -6.19 -9.82 24.48
CA PHE A 303 -6.85 -11.06 24.12
C PHE A 303 -6.75 -12.12 25.25
N SER A 304 -5.66 -12.07 26.04
CA SER A 304 -5.44 -13.01 27.14
C SER A 304 -6.23 -12.70 28.41
N ASN A 305 -6.76 -11.49 28.57
CA ASN A 305 -7.52 -11.05 29.74
C ASN A 305 -9.05 -11.00 29.55
N SER A 306 -9.57 -11.39 28.40
CA SER A 306 -10.99 -11.62 28.23
C SER A 306 -11.28 -13.04 28.76
N ASP A 307 -11.58 -13.16 30.06
CA ASP A 307 -12.14 -14.38 30.65
C ASP A 307 -13.27 -14.92 29.77
N LEU A 308 -13.08 -16.14 29.35
CA LEU A 308 -14.07 -17.04 28.78
C LEU A 308 -15.24 -17.25 29.74
#